data_9389cd344d7d76253f2fc10e034bca1b
#
_entry.id   9389cd344d7d76253f2fc10e034bca1b
#
_cell.length_a   1.000
_cell.length_b   1.000
_cell.length_c   1.000
_cell.angle_alpha   90.00
_cell.angle_beta   90.00
_cell.angle_gamma   90.00
#
_symmetry.space_group_name_H-M   'P 1'
#
loop_
_entity.id
_entity.type
_entity.pdbx_description
1 polymer ?
#
loop_
_entity_poly.entity_id
_entity_poly.type
_entity_poly.pdbx_seq_one_letter_code
_entity_poly.pdbx_strand_id
1 'polypeptide(L)'
;MPPRWGVRTRALMIVLAMVFSPMASAHEAKDYTILLKSDGATPSQVPSGVLVTTDRLFFMMVDPGENKSQRILVDTDGDGNFSGPDDISSPWLTSTCSLDEEGNKSDPDCAVSFSIELGPSNGILPGMVNFQIQHMNGTQLSGNNTFSAFFSEDNHVVAPETPESTGEVDTSTSPQDLARIGLAMGGLSAAFFLLVIIMQGRD
;
A
#
# COMPACT_ATOMS: atom_id res chain seq x y z
N MET A 1 46.88 -4.27 -31.24
CA MET A 1 46.26 -3.19 -30.45
C MET A 1 44.77 -3.38 -30.54
N PRO A 2 44.04 -3.66 -29.45
CA PRO A 2 42.60 -3.79 -29.51
C PRO A 2 41.96 -2.40 -29.67
N PRO A 3 40.90 -2.26 -30.44
CA PRO A 3 40.27 -0.97 -30.72
C PRO A 3 39.67 -0.38 -29.44
N ARG A 4 40.03 0.86 -29.12
CA ARG A 4 39.54 1.65 -27.99
C ARG A 4 38.02 2.02 -28.05
N TRP A 5 37.28 1.46 -29.02
CA TRP A 5 35.86 1.71 -29.23
C TRP A 5 34.97 1.08 -28.14
N GLY A 6 35.41 0.08 -27.44
CA GLY A 6 34.59 -0.68 -26.50
C GLY A 6 34.14 0.08 -25.22
N VAL A 7 34.90 1.10 -24.79
CA VAL A 7 34.55 1.81 -23.53
C VAL A 7 33.50 2.88 -23.77
N ARG A 8 33.61 3.62 -24.86
CA ARG A 8 32.67 4.70 -25.18
C ARG A 8 31.28 4.18 -25.56
N THR A 9 31.20 3.08 -26.30
CA THR A 9 29.92 2.43 -26.62
C THR A 9 29.27 1.79 -25.40
N ARG A 10 30.07 1.22 -24.48
CA ARG A 10 29.51 0.69 -23.21
C ARG A 10 28.98 1.78 -22.30
N ALA A 11 29.67 2.92 -22.20
CA ALA A 11 29.19 4.06 -21.42
C ALA A 11 27.88 4.63 -21.99
N LEU A 12 27.76 4.74 -23.30
CA LEU A 12 26.55 5.22 -23.97
C LEU A 12 25.35 4.28 -23.74
N MET A 13 25.58 2.96 -23.78
CA MET A 13 24.53 1.95 -23.51
C MET A 13 24.05 1.99 -22.06
N ILE A 14 24.94 2.23 -21.09
CA ILE A 14 24.55 2.36 -19.68
C ILE A 14 23.70 3.61 -19.45
N VAL A 15 24.08 4.75 -20.04
CA VAL A 15 23.30 5.98 -19.94
C VAL A 15 21.92 5.81 -20.60
N LEU A 16 21.86 5.17 -21.74
CA LEU A 16 20.59 4.89 -22.44
C LEU A 16 19.69 3.96 -21.62
N ALA A 17 20.24 2.93 -20.99
CA ALA A 17 19.49 2.03 -20.10
C ALA A 17 18.92 2.75 -18.87
N MET A 18 19.65 3.72 -18.29
CA MET A 18 19.16 4.53 -17.16
C MET A 18 18.01 5.47 -17.54
N VAL A 19 18.03 6.00 -18.77
CA VAL A 19 16.96 6.92 -19.25
C VAL A 19 15.67 6.18 -19.56
N PHE A 20 15.77 4.91 -19.98
CA PHE A 20 14.61 4.06 -20.27
C PHE A 20 14.21 3.12 -19.14
N SER A 21 14.72 3.33 -17.91
CA SER A 21 14.23 2.56 -16.76
C SER A 21 12.76 2.93 -16.51
N PRO A 22 11.82 1.98 -16.63
CA PRO A 22 10.43 2.24 -16.29
C PRO A 22 10.37 2.67 -14.82
N MET A 23 9.73 3.79 -14.54
CA MET A 23 9.36 4.14 -13.16
C MET A 23 8.30 3.13 -12.73
N ALA A 24 8.71 2.11 -11.98
CA ALA A 24 7.77 1.24 -11.30
C ALA A 24 7.11 2.10 -10.21
N SER A 25 5.84 2.45 -10.43
CA SER A 25 5.00 3.02 -9.38
C SER A 25 4.57 1.85 -8.49
N ALA A 26 5.24 1.66 -7.37
CA ALA A 26 4.78 0.75 -6.34
C ALA A 26 3.74 1.47 -5.49
N HIS A 27 2.63 0.79 -5.18
CA HIS A 27 1.70 1.26 -4.16
C HIS A 27 2.43 1.26 -2.81
N GLU A 28 2.39 2.39 -2.11
CA GLU A 28 2.88 2.44 -0.74
C GLU A 28 1.78 1.92 0.18
N ALA A 29 2.06 0.81 0.88
CA ALA A 29 1.13 0.21 1.83
C ALA A 29 0.73 1.22 2.91
N LYS A 30 -0.56 1.36 3.16
CA LYS A 30 -1.13 2.31 4.13
C LYS A 30 -1.64 1.59 5.36
N ASP A 31 -1.50 2.26 6.50
CA ASP A 31 -2.15 1.84 7.74
C ASP A 31 -3.51 2.55 7.87
N TYR A 32 -4.59 1.77 7.93
CA TYR A 32 -5.92 2.29 8.19
C TYR A 32 -6.28 2.02 9.65
N THR A 33 -6.40 3.07 10.43
CA THR A 33 -6.60 2.98 11.88
C THR A 33 -8.07 2.77 12.25
N ILE A 34 -8.31 1.74 13.05
CA ILE A 34 -9.60 1.38 13.65
C ILE A 34 -9.48 1.55 15.17
N LEU A 35 -10.29 2.43 15.74
CA LEU A 35 -10.33 2.62 17.18
C LEU A 35 -11.37 1.68 17.80
N LEU A 36 -10.93 0.90 18.78
CA LEU A 36 -11.77 -0.02 19.55
C LEU A 36 -12.28 0.70 20.79
N LYS A 37 -13.58 0.96 20.83
CA LYS A 37 -14.29 1.63 21.92
C LYS A 37 -15.23 0.67 22.63
N SER A 38 -15.83 1.13 23.74
CA SER A 38 -16.81 0.34 24.51
C SER A 38 -18.06 -0.07 23.72
N ASP A 39 -18.40 0.68 22.71
CA ASP A 39 -19.57 0.49 21.84
C ASP A 39 -19.26 -0.16 20.50
N GLY A 40 -17.97 -0.46 20.24
CA GLY A 40 -17.50 -1.13 19.03
C GLY A 40 -16.35 -0.41 18.30
N ALA A 41 -16.16 -0.75 17.04
CA ALA A 41 -15.13 -0.16 16.19
C ALA A 41 -15.54 1.20 15.63
N THR A 42 -14.55 2.09 15.51
CA THR A 42 -14.71 3.38 14.83
C THR A 42 -13.60 3.56 13.79
N PRO A 43 -13.91 3.65 12.50
CA PRO A 43 -15.25 3.52 11.92
C PRO A 43 -15.84 2.11 12.12
N SER A 44 -17.15 1.98 12.00
CA SER A 44 -17.84 0.69 12.16
C SER A 44 -17.68 -0.24 10.96
N GLN A 45 -17.24 0.29 9.84
CA GLN A 45 -16.92 -0.45 8.60
C GLN A 45 -15.96 0.37 7.72
N VAL A 46 -15.24 -0.32 6.84
CA VAL A 46 -14.46 0.32 5.77
C VAL A 46 -15.12 -0.02 4.43
N PRO A 47 -15.65 1.00 3.69
CA PRO A 47 -16.32 0.76 2.42
C PRO A 47 -15.32 0.40 1.30
N SER A 48 -15.87 -0.07 0.17
CA SER A 48 -15.10 -0.32 -1.05
C SER A 48 -14.39 0.95 -1.56
N GLY A 49 -13.23 0.75 -2.19
CA GLY A 49 -12.43 1.83 -2.79
C GLY A 49 -11.49 2.55 -1.82
N VAL A 50 -11.42 2.12 -0.56
CA VAL A 50 -10.54 2.71 0.46
C VAL A 50 -9.26 1.92 0.62
N LEU A 51 -9.37 0.58 0.64
CA LEU A 51 -8.27 -0.34 0.91
C LEU A 51 -7.97 -1.20 -0.32
N VAL A 52 -6.70 -1.53 -0.45
CA VAL A 52 -6.19 -2.48 -1.46
C VAL A 52 -5.33 -3.55 -0.80
N THR A 53 -4.99 -4.59 -1.57
CA THR A 53 -4.01 -5.61 -1.16
C THR A 53 -2.72 -4.93 -0.72
N THR A 54 -2.10 -5.38 0.35
CA THR A 54 -0.92 -4.85 1.04
C THR A 54 -1.19 -3.71 2.01
N ASP A 55 -2.35 -3.07 1.97
CA ASP A 55 -2.75 -2.15 3.05
C ASP A 55 -2.95 -2.92 4.36
N ARG A 56 -2.84 -2.21 5.48
CA ARG A 56 -2.98 -2.79 6.81
C ARG A 56 -4.13 -2.16 7.57
N LEU A 57 -4.89 -2.99 8.27
CA LEU A 57 -5.81 -2.54 9.30
C LEU A 57 -5.07 -2.50 10.64
N PHE A 58 -5.00 -1.33 11.24
CA PHE A 58 -4.38 -1.08 12.53
C PHE A 58 -5.44 -0.85 13.58
N PHE A 59 -5.71 -1.84 14.42
CA PHE A 59 -6.66 -1.77 15.51
C PHE A 59 -5.97 -1.25 16.77
N MET A 60 -6.55 -0.25 17.41
CA MET A 60 -6.04 0.33 18.65
C MET A 60 -7.14 0.39 19.70
N MET A 61 -6.88 -0.21 20.88
CA MET A 61 -7.79 -0.18 22.02
C MET A 61 -7.73 1.18 22.69
N VAL A 62 -8.87 1.87 22.74
CA VAL A 62 -9.00 3.21 23.34
C VAL A 62 -10.10 3.30 24.41
N ASP A 63 -10.76 2.18 24.75
CA ASP A 63 -11.71 2.16 25.86
C ASP A 63 -10.98 2.27 27.20
N PRO A 64 -11.16 3.36 27.97
CA PRO A 64 -10.42 3.60 29.20
C PRO A 64 -10.96 2.80 30.40
N GLY A 65 -11.98 1.95 30.20
CA GLY A 65 -12.59 1.20 31.29
C GLY A 65 -11.62 0.25 31.99
N GLU A 66 -11.64 0.26 33.31
CA GLU A 66 -10.82 -0.66 34.11
C GLU A 66 -11.20 -2.13 33.85
N ASN A 67 -10.20 -3.02 33.80
CA ASN A 67 -10.35 -4.45 33.56
C ASN A 67 -11.04 -4.80 32.24
N LYS A 68 -11.06 -3.89 31.28
CA LYS A 68 -11.61 -4.16 29.94
C LYS A 68 -10.49 -4.55 28.98
N SER A 69 -10.77 -5.57 28.20
CA SER A 69 -9.94 -5.94 27.05
C SER A 69 -10.81 -6.33 25.87
N GLN A 70 -10.24 -6.20 24.67
CA GLN A 70 -10.92 -6.56 23.42
C GLN A 70 -10.00 -7.44 22.59
N ARG A 71 -10.58 -8.34 21.82
CA ARG A 71 -9.86 -9.21 20.89
C ARG A 71 -10.55 -9.19 19.55
N ILE A 72 -9.75 -9.12 18.48
CA ILE A 72 -10.21 -9.16 17.10
C ILE A 72 -10.06 -10.60 16.61
N LEU A 73 -11.13 -11.13 16.03
CA LEU A 73 -11.15 -12.38 15.29
C LEU A 73 -11.45 -12.05 13.84
N VAL A 74 -10.74 -12.69 12.92
CA VAL A 74 -10.84 -12.44 11.48
C VAL A 74 -11.34 -13.71 10.81
N ASP A 75 -12.47 -13.61 10.13
CA ASP A 75 -13.02 -14.67 9.28
C ASP A 75 -12.27 -14.62 7.94
N THR A 76 -11.25 -15.44 7.79
CA THR A 76 -10.35 -15.40 6.63
C THR A 76 -10.90 -16.13 5.42
N ASP A 77 -11.68 -17.20 5.63
CA ASP A 77 -12.26 -18.01 4.56
C ASP A 77 -13.71 -17.63 4.22
N GLY A 78 -14.33 -16.75 5.03
CA GLY A 78 -15.67 -16.22 4.76
C GLY A 78 -16.81 -17.19 5.14
N ASP A 79 -16.56 -18.19 5.98
CA ASP A 79 -17.55 -19.19 6.37
C ASP A 79 -18.48 -18.71 7.50
N GLY A 80 -18.20 -17.55 8.10
CA GLY A 80 -18.95 -16.95 9.21
C GLY A 80 -18.59 -17.53 10.58
N ASN A 81 -17.64 -18.44 10.66
CA ASN A 81 -17.07 -18.94 11.89
C ASN A 81 -15.71 -18.23 12.14
N PHE A 82 -15.54 -17.61 13.28
CA PHE A 82 -14.35 -16.83 13.64
C PHE A 82 -13.35 -17.62 14.49
N SER A 83 -13.42 -18.93 14.48
CA SER A 83 -12.58 -19.84 15.30
C SER A 83 -12.10 -21.06 14.53
N GLY A 84 -12.12 -20.99 13.22
CA GLY A 84 -11.56 -22.00 12.32
C GLY A 84 -10.03 -22.11 12.44
N PRO A 85 -9.45 -23.19 11.92
CA PRO A 85 -7.99 -23.37 11.93
C PRO A 85 -7.25 -22.34 11.07
N ASP A 86 -7.94 -21.78 10.09
CA ASP A 86 -7.39 -20.78 9.16
C ASP A 86 -7.65 -19.33 9.62
N ASP A 87 -8.48 -19.15 10.66
CA ASP A 87 -8.84 -17.84 11.17
C ASP A 87 -7.73 -17.22 12.00
N ILE A 88 -7.71 -15.89 11.96
CA ILE A 88 -6.71 -15.11 12.69
C ILE A 88 -7.34 -14.52 13.95
N SER A 89 -6.63 -14.59 15.05
CA SER A 89 -7.01 -13.93 16.28
C SER A 89 -5.89 -13.04 16.81
N SER A 90 -6.26 -11.83 17.24
CA SER A 90 -5.32 -10.96 17.97
C SER A 90 -5.10 -11.48 19.40
N PRO A 91 -4.04 -11.01 20.09
CA PRO A 91 -4.02 -11.07 21.56
C PRO A 91 -5.18 -10.24 22.12
N TRP A 92 -5.42 -10.38 23.43
CA TRP A 92 -6.32 -9.48 24.14
C TRP A 92 -5.67 -8.10 24.28
N LEU A 93 -6.33 -7.08 23.73
CA LEU A 93 -5.85 -5.71 23.73
C LEU A 93 -6.41 -4.97 24.94
N THR A 94 -5.57 -4.16 25.56
CA THR A 94 -5.91 -3.24 26.65
C THR A 94 -5.65 -1.80 26.24
N SER A 95 -6.25 -0.85 26.91
CA SER A 95 -6.01 0.57 26.57
C SER A 95 -4.62 1.05 26.99
N THR A 96 -4.01 0.40 27.96
CA THR A 96 -2.68 0.77 28.48
C THR A 96 -1.97 -0.50 28.96
N CYS A 97 -0.63 -0.51 28.88
CA CYS A 97 0.21 -1.52 29.50
C CYS A 97 1.01 -0.86 30.64
N SER A 98 1.08 -1.56 31.78
CA SER A 98 1.93 -1.13 32.89
C SER A 98 3.39 -1.22 32.50
N LEU A 99 4.17 -0.24 32.95
CA LEU A 99 5.62 -0.21 32.76
C LEU A 99 6.32 -0.47 34.10
N ASP A 100 7.50 -1.07 34.02
CA ASP A 100 8.42 -1.22 35.14
C ASP A 100 9.22 0.10 35.38
N GLU A 101 10.11 0.09 36.36
CA GLU A 101 10.94 1.26 36.72
C GLU A 101 11.93 1.63 35.57
N GLU A 102 12.27 0.69 34.72
CA GLU A 102 13.15 0.87 33.55
C GLU A 102 12.39 1.33 32.30
N GLY A 103 11.03 1.41 32.35
CA GLY A 103 10.19 1.83 31.24
C GLY A 103 9.83 0.71 30.26
N ASN A 104 10.11 -0.56 30.58
CA ASN A 104 9.68 -1.71 29.79
C ASN A 104 8.28 -2.14 30.23
N LYS A 105 7.61 -2.93 29.39
CA LYS A 105 6.32 -3.52 29.76
C LYS A 105 6.52 -4.51 30.93
N SER A 106 5.75 -4.35 32.00
CA SER A 106 5.74 -5.28 33.13
C SER A 106 5.21 -6.65 32.75
N ASP A 107 4.29 -6.68 31.77
CA ASP A 107 3.79 -7.89 31.13
C ASP A 107 4.17 -7.85 29.64
N PRO A 108 5.07 -8.73 29.16
CA PRO A 108 5.51 -8.74 27.77
C PRO A 108 4.37 -9.05 26.79
N ASP A 109 3.34 -9.78 27.23
CA ASP A 109 2.19 -10.17 26.40
C ASP A 109 1.13 -9.06 26.33
N CYS A 110 1.26 -8.01 27.13
CA CYS A 110 0.34 -6.88 27.09
C CYS A 110 0.42 -6.18 25.72
N ALA A 111 -0.70 -6.02 25.05
CA ALA A 111 -0.82 -5.32 23.78
C ALA A 111 -1.91 -4.25 23.85
N VAL A 112 -1.65 -3.10 23.22
CA VAL A 112 -2.63 -2.01 23.06
C VAL A 112 -3.15 -1.91 21.63
N SER A 113 -2.50 -2.59 20.70
CA SER A 113 -2.84 -2.56 19.28
C SER A 113 -2.56 -3.90 18.62
N PHE A 114 -3.22 -4.11 17.49
CA PHE A 114 -3.03 -5.26 16.59
C PHE A 114 -3.07 -4.76 15.16
N SER A 115 -2.19 -5.29 14.33
CA SER A 115 -2.12 -4.95 12.91
C SER A 115 -2.23 -6.19 12.06
N ILE A 116 -3.01 -6.13 10.98
CA ILE A 116 -3.14 -7.19 10.00
C ILE A 116 -3.02 -6.62 8.60
N GLU A 117 -2.15 -7.20 7.79
CA GLU A 117 -2.01 -6.89 6.38
C GLU A 117 -3.09 -7.61 5.58
N LEU A 118 -3.76 -6.89 4.69
CA LEU A 118 -4.78 -7.42 3.80
C LEU A 118 -4.12 -8.08 2.59
N GLY A 119 -4.49 -9.32 2.33
CA GLY A 119 -4.01 -10.01 1.15
C GLY A 119 -3.76 -11.50 1.35
N PRO A 120 -3.40 -12.18 0.23
CA PRO A 120 -3.19 -13.63 0.22
C PRO A 120 -2.06 -14.13 1.13
N SER A 121 -1.11 -13.26 1.50
CA SER A 121 -0.05 -13.57 2.45
C SER A 121 -0.58 -14.02 3.81
N ASN A 122 -1.74 -13.49 4.21
CA ASN A 122 -2.45 -13.84 5.45
C ASN A 122 -3.70 -14.69 5.19
N GLY A 123 -3.84 -15.29 4.01
CA GLY A 123 -5.00 -16.10 3.66
C GLY A 123 -6.26 -15.28 3.36
N ILE A 124 -6.19 -13.94 3.35
CA ILE A 124 -7.33 -13.07 3.15
C ILE A 124 -7.43 -12.72 1.67
N LEU A 125 -8.54 -13.09 1.03
CA LEU A 125 -8.77 -12.80 -0.38
C LEU A 125 -9.47 -11.44 -0.57
N PRO A 126 -9.21 -10.72 -1.70
CA PRO A 126 -9.90 -9.49 -2.03
C PRO A 126 -11.43 -9.65 -1.98
N GLY A 127 -12.08 -8.65 -1.42
CA GLY A 127 -13.52 -8.66 -1.19
C GLY A 127 -13.89 -8.08 0.17
N MET A 128 -15.01 -8.55 0.71
CA MET A 128 -15.45 -8.19 2.05
C MET A 128 -14.87 -9.18 3.06
N VAL A 129 -14.19 -8.66 4.06
CA VAL A 129 -13.69 -9.42 5.21
C VAL A 129 -14.49 -9.05 6.45
N ASN A 130 -14.90 -10.05 7.19
CA ASN A 130 -15.66 -9.88 8.43
C ASN A 130 -14.75 -10.09 9.64
N PHE A 131 -15.00 -9.29 10.65
CA PHE A 131 -14.29 -9.31 11.91
C PHE A 131 -15.28 -9.38 13.03
N GLN A 132 -14.96 -10.15 14.04
CA GLN A 132 -15.68 -10.15 15.32
C GLN A 132 -14.78 -9.53 16.39
N ILE A 133 -15.29 -8.53 17.09
CA ILE A 133 -14.62 -7.88 18.20
C ILE A 133 -15.26 -8.41 19.48
N GLN A 134 -14.51 -9.23 20.21
CA GLN A 134 -14.95 -9.76 21.50
C GLN A 134 -14.54 -8.81 22.62
N HIS A 135 -15.47 -8.60 23.55
CA HIS A 135 -15.27 -7.75 24.72
C HIS A 135 -15.18 -8.61 25.97
N MET A 136 -14.21 -8.30 26.81
CA MET A 136 -14.02 -8.94 28.11
C MET A 136 -14.06 -7.88 29.21
N ASN A 137 -14.68 -8.22 30.32
CA ASN A 137 -14.67 -7.44 31.56
C ASN A 137 -14.13 -8.35 32.69
N GLY A 138 -12.93 -8.05 33.13
CA GLY A 138 -12.16 -8.97 33.99
C GLY A 138 -11.90 -10.29 33.25
N THR A 139 -12.48 -11.39 33.77
CA THR A 139 -12.36 -12.73 33.17
C THR A 139 -13.60 -13.19 32.44
N GLN A 140 -14.63 -12.35 32.31
CA GLN A 140 -15.91 -12.69 31.70
C GLN A 140 -16.07 -12.05 30.34
N LEU A 141 -16.47 -12.85 29.35
CA LEU A 141 -16.89 -12.34 28.05
C LEU A 141 -18.18 -11.52 28.23
N SER A 142 -18.13 -10.25 27.90
CA SER A 142 -19.24 -9.30 28.10
C SER A 142 -20.06 -9.03 26.85
N GLY A 143 -19.57 -9.47 25.68
CA GLY A 143 -20.28 -9.32 24.41
C GLY A 143 -19.35 -9.40 23.21
N ASN A 144 -19.94 -9.23 22.04
CA ASN A 144 -19.22 -9.10 20.79
C ASN A 144 -19.88 -8.07 19.87
N ASN A 145 -19.10 -7.46 19.02
CA ASN A 145 -19.54 -6.59 17.93
C ASN A 145 -18.94 -7.09 16.62
N THR A 146 -19.55 -6.73 15.50
CA THR A 146 -19.02 -7.03 14.18
C THR A 146 -18.43 -5.76 13.54
N PHE A 147 -17.40 -5.95 12.77
CA PHE A 147 -16.79 -4.93 11.92
C PHE A 147 -16.51 -5.58 10.56
N SER A 148 -16.63 -4.83 9.49
CA SER A 148 -16.30 -5.33 8.15
C SER A 148 -15.43 -4.33 7.38
N ALA A 149 -14.54 -4.85 6.55
CA ALA A 149 -13.72 -4.06 5.66
C ALA A 149 -13.79 -4.65 4.25
N PHE A 150 -13.92 -3.78 3.26
CA PHE A 150 -13.82 -4.17 1.86
C PHE A 150 -12.46 -3.72 1.32
N PHE A 151 -11.75 -4.62 0.65
CA PHE A 151 -10.53 -4.28 -0.08
C PHE A 151 -10.51 -4.91 -1.47
N SER A 152 -9.80 -4.29 -2.39
CA SER A 152 -9.60 -4.76 -3.76
C SER A 152 -8.15 -5.15 -4.01
N GLU A 153 -7.92 -5.86 -5.11
CA GLU A 153 -6.56 -6.05 -5.58
C GLU A 153 -5.91 -4.70 -5.89
N ASP A 154 -4.62 -4.59 -5.55
CA ASP A 154 -3.80 -3.48 -5.99
C ASP A 154 -3.46 -3.67 -7.47
N ASN A 155 -4.40 -3.30 -8.31
CA ASN A 155 -4.22 -3.32 -9.75
C ASN A 155 -3.48 -2.06 -10.18
N HIS A 156 -2.16 -2.10 -10.17
CA HIS A 156 -1.39 -1.21 -11.02
C HIS A 156 -1.68 -1.57 -12.48
N VAL A 157 -2.81 -1.10 -12.97
CA VAL A 157 -3.11 -1.14 -14.39
C VAL A 157 -2.05 -0.25 -15.03
N VAL A 158 -1.00 -0.86 -15.58
CA VAL A 158 -0.30 -0.27 -16.72
C VAL A 158 -1.43 0.07 -17.66
N ALA A 159 -1.69 1.38 -17.85
CA ALA A 159 -2.74 1.83 -18.74
C ALA A 159 -2.61 0.99 -20.03
N PRO A 160 -3.64 0.25 -20.45
CA PRO A 160 -3.54 -0.57 -21.64
C PRO A 160 -3.07 0.39 -22.72
N GLU A 161 -1.94 0.06 -23.35
CA GLU A 161 -1.56 0.74 -24.59
C GLU A 161 -2.82 0.64 -25.43
N THR A 162 -3.47 1.78 -25.62
CA THR A 162 -4.71 1.85 -26.41
C THR A 162 -4.40 1.15 -27.71
N PRO A 163 -5.04 0.01 -28.05
CA PRO A 163 -4.83 -0.59 -29.34
C PRO A 163 -5.15 0.53 -30.33
N GLU A 164 -4.19 0.85 -31.20
CA GLU A 164 -4.39 1.83 -32.26
C GLU A 164 -5.71 1.51 -32.95
N SER A 165 -6.74 2.24 -32.50
CA SER A 165 -8.01 2.25 -33.20
C SER A 165 -7.70 2.88 -34.56
N THR A 166 -7.64 2.05 -35.59
CA THR A 166 -7.82 2.46 -36.97
C THR A 166 -9.25 2.99 -37.10
N GLY A 167 -9.49 4.19 -36.61
CA GLY A 167 -10.78 4.88 -36.65
C GLY A 167 -10.51 6.36 -36.81
N GLU A 168 -10.81 6.87 -37.98
CA GLU A 168 -10.96 8.26 -38.44
C GLU A 168 -10.47 9.33 -37.45
N VAL A 169 -9.33 9.89 -37.78
CA VAL A 169 -8.78 11.12 -37.19
C VAL A 169 -9.70 12.28 -37.56
N ASP A 170 -10.49 12.71 -36.59
CA ASP A 170 -11.14 14.01 -36.64
C ASP A 170 -10.04 15.07 -36.40
N THR A 171 -9.48 15.53 -37.52
CA THR A 171 -8.37 16.48 -37.59
C THR A 171 -8.85 17.88 -37.27
N SER A 172 -8.93 18.25 -36.00
CA SER A 172 -9.07 19.63 -35.59
C SER A 172 -7.84 20.20 -34.82
N THR A 173 -6.73 19.48 -34.80
CA THR A 173 -5.47 19.99 -34.24
C THR A 173 -4.75 20.76 -35.32
N SER A 174 -4.60 22.07 -35.15
CA SER A 174 -3.98 22.93 -36.17
C SER A 174 -2.50 22.53 -36.35
N PRO A 175 -1.97 22.59 -37.59
CA PRO A 175 -0.55 22.29 -37.87
C PRO A 175 0.45 23.10 -37.03
N GLN A 176 0.00 24.23 -36.47
CA GLN A 176 0.81 25.11 -35.64
C GLN A 176 1.05 24.57 -34.22
N ASP A 177 0.11 23.74 -33.67
CA ASP A 177 0.26 23.17 -32.34
C ASP A 177 1.22 21.96 -32.34
N LEU A 178 1.20 21.18 -33.39
CA LEU A 178 2.16 20.07 -33.60
C LEU A 178 3.59 20.63 -33.82
N ALA A 179 3.75 21.73 -34.50
CA ALA A 179 5.05 22.38 -34.71
C ALA A 179 5.63 22.91 -33.38
N ARG A 180 4.82 23.42 -32.46
CA ARG A 180 5.25 23.94 -31.17
C ARG A 180 5.71 22.83 -30.23
N ILE A 181 5.03 21.68 -30.21
CA ILE A 181 5.41 20.50 -29.40
C ILE A 181 6.72 19.89 -29.94
N GLY A 182 6.85 19.77 -31.25
CA GLY A 182 8.08 19.28 -31.90
C GLY A 182 9.31 20.16 -31.63
N LEU A 183 9.12 21.49 -31.63
CA LEU A 183 10.19 22.46 -31.35
C LEU A 183 10.67 22.38 -29.87
N ALA A 184 9.75 22.18 -28.91
CA ALA A 184 10.09 22.09 -27.50
C ALA A 184 10.89 20.82 -27.19
N MET A 185 10.50 19.68 -27.76
CA MET A 185 11.18 18.40 -27.57
C MET A 185 12.53 18.33 -28.30
N GLY A 186 12.59 18.87 -29.52
CA GLY A 186 13.83 18.94 -30.32
C GLY A 186 14.88 19.89 -29.75
N GLY A 187 14.45 20.99 -29.14
CA GLY A 187 15.35 21.99 -28.55
C GLY A 187 16.14 21.46 -27.34
N LEU A 188 15.50 20.67 -26.48
CA LEU A 188 16.16 20.05 -25.32
C LEU A 188 17.21 19.00 -25.73
N SER A 189 16.93 18.19 -26.75
CA SER A 189 17.89 17.22 -27.30
C SER A 189 19.10 17.90 -27.91
N ALA A 190 18.92 18.96 -28.68
CA ALA A 190 20.04 19.67 -29.33
C ALA A 190 20.94 20.37 -28.30
N ALA A 191 20.37 20.98 -27.26
CA ALA A 191 21.14 21.60 -26.18
C ALA A 191 22.00 20.58 -25.42
N PHE A 192 21.47 19.39 -25.16
CA PHE A 192 22.21 18.31 -24.51
C PHE A 192 23.38 17.81 -25.37
N PHE A 193 23.17 17.61 -26.67
CA PHE A 193 24.22 17.22 -27.60
C PHE A 193 25.34 18.26 -27.71
N LEU A 194 24.98 19.55 -27.75
CA LEU A 194 25.96 20.66 -27.79
C LEU A 194 26.83 20.67 -26.52
N LEU A 195 26.21 20.45 -25.35
CA LEU A 195 26.91 20.41 -24.07
C LEU A 195 27.91 19.26 -24.00
N VAL A 196 27.54 18.09 -24.51
CA VAL A 196 28.41 16.92 -24.60
C VAL A 196 29.58 17.16 -25.53
N ILE A 197 29.38 17.82 -26.69
CA ILE A 197 30.45 18.15 -27.64
C ILE A 197 31.44 19.17 -27.05
N ILE A 198 30.93 20.20 -26.35
CA ILE A 198 31.77 21.22 -25.68
C ILE A 198 32.63 20.58 -24.58
N MET A 199 32.08 19.63 -23.81
CA MET A 199 32.84 18.92 -22.78
C MET A 199 33.89 17.98 -23.36
N GLN A 200 33.70 17.41 -24.56
CA GLN A 200 34.67 16.51 -25.21
C GLN A 200 35.79 17.25 -25.96
N GLY A 201 35.60 18.52 -26.32
CA GLY A 201 36.60 19.33 -27.04
C GLY A 201 37.59 20.07 -26.13
N ARG A 202 37.58 19.78 -24.84
CA ARG A 202 38.39 20.51 -23.84
C ARG A 202 39.57 19.71 -23.27
N ASP A 203 39.82 18.49 -23.81
CA ASP A 203 41.00 17.65 -23.50
C ASP A 203 42.06 17.69 -24.63
#